data_3bb9b655cd825a4052ae686c4d4b0c9f
#
_entry.id   3bb9b655cd825a4052ae686c4d4b0c9f
#
_cell.length_a   1.000
_cell.length_b   1.000
_cell.length_c   1.000
_cell.angle_alpha   90.00
_cell.angle_beta   90.00
_cell.angle_gamma   90.00
#
_symmetry.space_group_name_H-M   'P 1'
#
loop_
_entity.id
_entity.type
_entity.pdbx_description
1 polymer ?
#
loop_
_entity_poly.entity_id
_entity_poly.type
_entity_poly.pdbx_seq_one_letter_code
_entity_poly.pdbx_strand_id
1 'polypeptide(L)'
;MGAVYHISFPVINRASFGIWGSLWPVFNRGVMACIWYGVQSWIGGECVYIMLRSIWPSFVNLPNGIPNSGTTTAYYLSFFLFWLFSLPAIWFPVYKIRHLFTVKSYTVPVAGVLFMVWAIVKAGGVGPIVHQGSTVHGSAKAWACIGAIMDCVSNFATLIVNDPDFARFAKKPRDALWSQLFTIPIGFALTSFIGVIVSSSSNIIYGQPIWVRSLYEQNADSRILSIC
;
A
#
# COMPACT_ATOMS: atom_id res chain seq x y z
N MET A 1 8.00 2.95 -25.18
CA MET A 1 8.49 1.70 -25.76
C MET A 1 7.39 0.63 -25.70
N GLY A 2 6.86 0.26 -24.54
CA GLY A 2 5.82 -0.76 -24.42
C GLY A 2 4.59 -0.52 -25.30
N ALA A 3 4.00 0.67 -25.24
CA ALA A 3 2.80 1.04 -26.00
C ALA A 3 3.03 1.21 -27.51
N VAL A 4 4.25 1.50 -27.94
CA VAL A 4 4.59 1.70 -29.35
C VAL A 4 4.99 0.42 -30.05
N TYR A 5 5.82 -0.38 -29.38
CA TYR A 5 6.40 -1.60 -29.96
C TYR A 5 5.76 -2.89 -29.41
N HIS A 6 4.85 -2.78 -28.45
CA HIS A 6 4.19 -3.91 -27.77
C HIS A 6 5.16 -4.93 -27.15
N ILE A 7 6.35 -4.44 -26.72
CA ILE A 7 7.41 -5.26 -26.13
C ILE A 7 7.43 -5.16 -24.61
N SER A 8 7.84 -6.24 -23.96
CA SER A 8 7.92 -6.35 -22.50
C SER A 8 9.27 -5.85 -21.96
N PHE A 9 9.32 -5.57 -20.65
CA PHE A 9 10.52 -5.15 -19.94
C PHE A 9 11.76 -6.03 -20.21
N PRO A 10 11.71 -7.38 -20.19
CA PRO A 10 12.88 -8.20 -20.48
C PRO A 10 13.44 -7.98 -21.89
N VAL A 11 12.58 -7.70 -22.86
CA VAL A 11 12.98 -7.46 -24.25
C VAL A 11 13.68 -6.10 -24.39
N ILE A 12 13.15 -5.07 -23.71
CA ILE A 12 13.75 -3.73 -23.67
C ILE A 12 15.15 -3.78 -23.06
N ASN A 13 15.32 -4.54 -21.97
CA ASN A 13 16.62 -4.68 -21.31
C ASN A 13 17.69 -5.32 -22.22
N ARG A 14 17.30 -6.21 -23.12
CA ARG A 14 18.23 -6.80 -24.07
C ARG A 14 18.82 -5.77 -25.04
N ALA A 15 18.04 -4.74 -25.38
CA ALA A 15 18.53 -3.67 -26.23
C ALA A 15 19.61 -2.80 -25.55
N SER A 16 19.53 -2.62 -24.22
CA SER A 16 20.47 -1.80 -23.45
C SER A 16 21.64 -2.60 -22.87
N PHE A 17 21.41 -3.81 -22.38
CA PHE A 17 22.39 -4.61 -21.65
C PHE A 17 22.89 -5.84 -22.43
N GLY A 18 22.40 -6.07 -23.64
CA GLY A 18 22.64 -7.30 -24.38
C GLY A 18 21.91 -8.51 -23.79
N ILE A 19 22.07 -9.67 -24.40
CA ILE A 19 21.33 -10.90 -24.05
C ILE A 19 21.69 -11.35 -22.63
N TRP A 20 22.95 -11.43 -22.29
CA TRP A 20 23.43 -11.91 -20.99
C TRP A 20 23.29 -10.85 -19.89
N GLY A 21 23.61 -9.59 -20.17
CA GLY A 21 23.50 -8.50 -19.22
C GLY A 21 22.06 -8.23 -18.79
N SER A 22 21.07 -8.51 -19.64
CA SER A 22 19.65 -8.33 -19.33
C SER A 22 19.11 -9.31 -18.27
N LEU A 23 19.82 -10.41 -18.00
CA LEU A 23 19.41 -11.35 -16.96
C LEU A 23 19.49 -10.73 -15.56
N TRP A 24 20.47 -9.85 -15.32
CA TRP A 24 20.65 -9.19 -14.03
C TRP A 24 19.45 -8.32 -13.61
N PRO A 25 19.00 -7.32 -14.40
CA PRO A 25 17.81 -6.54 -14.03
C PRO A 25 16.53 -7.38 -13.98
N VAL A 26 16.39 -8.43 -14.81
CA VAL A 26 15.24 -9.34 -14.75
C VAL A 26 15.25 -10.16 -13.46
N PHE A 27 16.41 -10.67 -13.03
CA PHE A 27 16.55 -11.37 -11.76
C PHE A 27 16.23 -10.48 -10.57
N ASN A 28 16.83 -9.27 -10.50
CA ASN A 28 16.56 -8.30 -9.44
C ASN A 28 15.06 -7.96 -9.35
N ARG A 29 14.40 -7.80 -10.50
CA ARG A 29 12.96 -7.58 -10.52
C ARG A 29 12.17 -8.74 -9.93
N GLY A 30 12.57 -9.98 -10.21
CA GLY A 30 11.96 -11.18 -9.62
C GLY A 30 12.11 -11.19 -8.09
N VAL A 31 13.33 -10.92 -7.60
CA VAL A 31 13.59 -10.82 -6.15
C VAL A 31 12.75 -9.72 -5.50
N MET A 32 12.73 -8.53 -6.09
CA MET A 32 11.92 -7.42 -5.58
C MET A 32 10.42 -7.74 -5.57
N ALA A 33 9.92 -8.44 -6.59
CA ALA A 33 8.52 -8.86 -6.63
C ALA A 33 8.19 -9.83 -5.48
N CYS A 34 9.09 -10.77 -5.15
CA CYS A 34 8.91 -11.68 -4.02
C CYS A 34 8.91 -10.92 -2.69
N ILE A 35 9.83 -9.98 -2.49
CA ILE A 35 9.89 -9.16 -1.27
C ILE A 35 8.59 -8.36 -1.11
N TRP A 36 8.18 -7.63 -2.14
CA TRP A 36 6.94 -6.85 -2.09
C TRP A 36 5.70 -7.71 -1.90
N TYR A 37 5.65 -8.88 -2.50
CA TYR A 37 4.57 -9.83 -2.26
C TYR A 37 4.51 -10.27 -0.80
N GLY A 38 5.64 -10.55 -0.18
CA GLY A 38 5.73 -10.87 1.25
C GLY A 38 5.20 -9.74 2.14
N VAL A 39 5.65 -8.50 1.89
CA VAL A 39 5.17 -7.30 2.62
C VAL A 39 3.66 -7.11 2.45
N GLN A 40 3.15 -7.20 1.22
CA GLN A 40 1.71 -7.03 0.97
C GLN A 40 0.86 -8.16 1.56
N SER A 41 1.40 -9.37 1.58
CA SER A 41 0.73 -10.51 2.22
C SER A 41 0.65 -10.36 3.73
N TRP A 42 1.68 -9.78 4.36
CA TRP A 42 1.67 -9.45 5.78
C TRP A 42 0.59 -8.42 6.10
N ILE A 43 0.57 -7.28 5.39
CA ILE A 43 -0.46 -6.24 5.55
C ILE A 43 -1.87 -6.81 5.30
N GLY A 44 -2.02 -7.68 4.29
CA GLY A 44 -3.27 -8.39 4.04
C GLY A 44 -3.67 -9.31 5.18
N GLY A 45 -2.72 -9.99 5.80
CA GLY A 45 -2.90 -10.79 7.00
C GLY A 45 -3.40 -9.98 8.19
N GLU A 46 -2.85 -8.78 8.43
CA GLU A 46 -3.35 -7.86 9.45
C GLU A 46 -4.82 -7.46 9.21
N CYS A 47 -5.20 -7.24 7.94
CA CYS A 47 -6.61 -6.98 7.59
C CYS A 47 -7.51 -8.18 7.94
N VAL A 48 -7.07 -9.39 7.62
CA VAL A 48 -7.81 -10.64 7.95
C VAL A 48 -7.91 -10.82 9.46
N TYR A 49 -6.84 -10.52 10.22
CA TYR A 49 -6.85 -10.57 11.67
C TYR A 49 -7.96 -9.69 12.27
N ILE A 50 -8.06 -8.43 11.80
CA ILE A 50 -9.09 -7.52 12.29
C ILE A 50 -10.49 -7.99 11.90
N MET A 51 -10.67 -8.52 10.70
CA MET A 51 -11.94 -9.11 10.28
C MET A 51 -12.34 -10.29 11.17
N LEU A 52 -11.42 -11.21 11.43
CA LEU A 52 -11.67 -12.37 12.30
C LEU A 52 -11.95 -11.96 13.74
N ARG A 53 -11.21 -10.99 14.28
CA ARG A 53 -11.45 -10.42 15.61
C ARG A 53 -12.84 -9.80 15.72
N SER A 54 -13.30 -9.11 14.68
CA SER A 54 -14.64 -8.49 14.65
C SER A 54 -15.77 -9.51 14.63
N ILE A 55 -15.56 -10.67 13.98
CA ILE A 55 -16.54 -11.74 13.85
C ILE A 55 -16.48 -12.66 15.10
N TRP A 56 -15.26 -13.00 15.55
CA TRP A 56 -15.00 -13.86 16.71
C TRP A 56 -14.07 -13.17 17.71
N PRO A 57 -14.60 -12.48 18.72
CA PRO A 57 -13.78 -11.81 19.74
C PRO A 57 -12.81 -12.75 20.47
N SER A 58 -13.18 -14.03 20.64
CA SER A 58 -12.32 -15.07 21.25
C SER A 58 -11.08 -15.43 20.41
N PHE A 59 -10.98 -14.99 19.16
CA PHE A 59 -9.80 -15.21 18.32
C PHE A 59 -8.53 -14.53 18.88
N VAL A 60 -8.69 -13.45 19.64
CA VAL A 60 -7.58 -12.76 20.34
C VAL A 60 -6.95 -13.64 21.41
N ASN A 61 -7.76 -14.47 22.07
CA ASN A 61 -7.32 -15.33 23.18
C ASN A 61 -6.64 -16.63 22.73
N LEU A 62 -6.29 -16.73 21.44
CA LEU A 62 -5.57 -17.89 20.94
C LEU A 62 -4.22 -18.01 21.67
N PRO A 63 -3.87 -19.20 22.22
CA PRO A 63 -2.62 -19.39 22.91
C PRO A 63 -1.44 -19.11 21.98
N ASN A 64 -0.50 -18.27 22.44
CA ASN A 64 0.65 -17.92 21.64
C ASN A 64 1.70 -19.06 21.66
N GLY A 65 1.76 -19.83 20.58
CA GLY A 65 2.75 -20.90 20.38
C GLY A 65 4.14 -20.41 19.97
N ILE A 66 4.32 -19.10 19.73
CA ILE A 66 5.57 -18.51 19.20
C ILE A 66 6.01 -17.29 20.04
N PRO A 67 6.32 -17.46 21.35
CA PRO A 67 6.47 -16.33 22.27
C PRO A 67 7.68 -15.42 21.98
N ASN A 68 8.68 -15.89 21.21
CA ASN A 68 9.94 -15.15 20.96
C ASN A 68 10.07 -14.62 19.53
N SER A 69 8.99 -14.57 18.74
CA SER A 69 9.07 -14.26 17.30
C SER A 69 8.67 -12.83 16.93
N GLY A 70 8.36 -11.95 17.88
CA GLY A 70 7.88 -10.59 17.59
C GLY A 70 6.48 -10.54 16.92
N THR A 71 5.81 -11.71 16.78
CA THR A 71 4.45 -11.85 16.28
C THR A 71 3.67 -12.87 17.12
N THR A 72 2.34 -12.89 16.99
CA THR A 72 1.51 -13.86 17.70
C THR A 72 0.99 -14.94 16.75
N THR A 73 0.60 -16.08 17.30
CA THR A 73 0.02 -17.19 16.53
C THR A 73 -1.23 -16.73 15.75
N ALA A 74 -2.04 -15.83 16.31
CA ALA A 74 -3.23 -15.31 15.66
C ALA A 74 -2.89 -14.46 14.41
N TYR A 75 -1.86 -13.60 14.50
CA TYR A 75 -1.37 -12.84 13.34
C TYR A 75 -0.79 -13.76 12.26
N TYR A 76 0.02 -14.75 12.67
CA TYR A 76 0.61 -15.69 11.73
C TYR A 76 -0.44 -16.54 11.00
N LEU A 77 -1.47 -16.99 11.73
CA LEU A 77 -2.59 -17.72 11.14
C LEU A 77 -3.35 -16.85 10.14
N SER A 78 -3.61 -15.59 10.49
CA SER A 78 -4.28 -14.62 9.60
C SER A 78 -3.47 -14.34 8.34
N PHE A 79 -2.14 -14.19 8.48
CA PHE A 79 -1.21 -14.09 7.35
C PHE A 79 -1.30 -15.33 6.44
N PHE A 80 -1.26 -16.53 7.02
CA PHE A 80 -1.33 -17.78 6.27
C PHE A 80 -2.65 -17.92 5.51
N LEU A 81 -3.77 -17.56 6.13
CA LEU A 81 -5.08 -17.54 5.48
C LEU A 81 -5.10 -16.57 4.30
N PHE A 82 -4.62 -15.34 4.49
CA PHE A 82 -4.55 -14.36 3.39
C PHE A 82 -3.67 -14.88 2.25
N TRP A 83 -2.49 -15.41 2.57
CA TRP A 83 -1.58 -15.97 1.59
C TRP A 83 -2.24 -17.12 0.81
N LEU A 84 -2.89 -18.05 1.48
CA LEU A 84 -3.58 -19.18 0.86
C LEU A 84 -4.69 -18.70 -0.10
N PHE A 85 -5.50 -17.74 0.33
CA PHE A 85 -6.56 -17.16 -0.52
C PHE A 85 -6.02 -16.31 -1.68
N SER A 86 -4.80 -15.82 -1.60
CA SER A 86 -4.16 -15.07 -2.68
C SER A 86 -3.59 -15.97 -3.80
N LEU A 87 -3.28 -17.24 -3.51
CA LEU A 87 -2.68 -18.16 -4.48
C LEU A 87 -3.49 -18.33 -5.78
N PRO A 88 -4.82 -18.49 -5.75
CA PRO A 88 -5.60 -18.56 -6.98
C PRO A 88 -5.46 -17.33 -7.87
N ALA A 89 -5.35 -16.13 -7.26
CA ALA A 89 -5.17 -14.89 -8.02
C ALA A 89 -3.81 -14.83 -8.73
N ILE A 90 -2.78 -15.43 -8.13
CA ILE A 90 -1.43 -15.51 -8.73
C ILE A 90 -1.38 -16.56 -9.86
N TRP A 91 -2.14 -17.64 -9.72
CA TRP A 91 -2.18 -18.71 -10.70
C TRP A 91 -2.78 -18.27 -12.05
N PHE A 92 -3.73 -17.34 -12.00
CA PHE A 92 -4.38 -16.87 -13.23
C PHE A 92 -3.55 -15.80 -13.95
N PRO A 93 -3.45 -15.85 -15.28
CA PRO A 93 -2.78 -14.81 -16.06
C PRO A 93 -3.49 -13.46 -15.94
N VAL A 94 -2.73 -12.38 -16.07
CA VAL A 94 -3.16 -10.98 -15.84
C VAL A 94 -4.45 -10.61 -16.58
N TYR A 95 -4.66 -11.11 -17.79
CA TYR A 95 -5.85 -10.80 -18.57
C TYR A 95 -7.14 -11.39 -17.97
N LYS A 96 -7.07 -12.49 -17.21
CA LYS A 96 -8.22 -13.09 -16.53
C LYS A 96 -8.59 -12.33 -15.24
N ILE A 97 -7.60 -11.77 -14.56
CA ILE A 97 -7.83 -10.98 -13.33
C ILE A 97 -8.23 -9.52 -13.63
N ARG A 98 -8.40 -9.14 -14.90
CA ARG A 98 -8.82 -7.77 -15.28
C ARG A 98 -10.07 -7.30 -14.54
N HIS A 99 -11.06 -8.16 -14.38
CA HIS A 99 -12.29 -7.81 -13.67
C HIS A 99 -12.05 -7.47 -12.18
N LEU A 100 -11.11 -8.16 -11.53
CA LEU A 100 -10.71 -7.85 -10.17
C LEU A 100 -10.10 -6.45 -10.07
N PHE A 101 -9.23 -6.08 -11.02
CA PHE A 101 -8.67 -4.73 -11.09
C PHE A 101 -9.72 -3.67 -11.35
N THR A 102 -10.71 -3.96 -12.19
CA THR A 102 -11.83 -3.05 -12.46
C THR A 102 -12.66 -2.81 -11.20
N VAL A 103 -13.05 -3.85 -10.49
CA VAL A 103 -13.78 -3.73 -9.22
C VAL A 103 -12.97 -2.93 -8.20
N LYS A 104 -11.67 -3.24 -8.04
CA LYS A 104 -10.77 -2.51 -7.17
C LYS A 104 -10.71 -1.01 -7.50
N SER A 105 -10.62 -0.67 -8.79
CA SER A 105 -10.51 0.72 -9.25
C SER A 105 -11.70 1.59 -8.85
N TYR A 106 -12.89 1.03 -8.74
CA TYR A 106 -14.08 1.76 -8.28
C TYR A 106 -14.25 1.67 -6.77
N THR A 107 -14.04 0.50 -6.19
CA THR A 107 -14.32 0.27 -4.76
C THR A 107 -13.32 1.00 -3.85
N VAL A 108 -12.03 1.00 -4.18
CA VAL A 108 -10.98 1.57 -3.30
C VAL A 108 -11.10 3.08 -3.13
N PRO A 109 -11.30 3.90 -4.20
CA PRO A 109 -11.49 5.34 -4.03
C PRO A 109 -12.74 5.68 -3.20
N VAL A 110 -13.85 4.99 -3.45
CA VAL A 110 -15.08 5.19 -2.70
C VAL A 110 -14.88 4.84 -1.23
N ALA A 111 -14.29 3.70 -0.94
CA ALA A 111 -13.98 3.28 0.43
C ALA A 111 -13.01 4.26 1.12
N GLY A 112 -12.00 4.78 0.40
CA GLY A 112 -11.06 5.78 0.92
C GLY A 112 -11.74 7.08 1.31
N VAL A 113 -12.64 7.59 0.47
CA VAL A 113 -13.43 8.80 0.77
C VAL A 113 -14.38 8.57 1.93
N LEU A 114 -15.09 7.44 1.97
CA LEU A 114 -15.98 7.10 3.08
C LEU A 114 -15.21 7.00 4.40
N PHE A 115 -14.02 6.39 4.37
CA PHE A 115 -13.15 6.28 5.54
C PHE A 115 -12.67 7.65 6.02
N MET A 116 -12.30 8.55 5.11
CA MET A 116 -11.93 9.92 5.44
C MET A 116 -13.10 10.68 6.09
N VAL A 117 -14.30 10.61 5.50
CA VAL A 117 -15.49 11.26 6.05
C VAL A 117 -15.81 10.71 7.43
N TRP A 118 -15.76 9.40 7.61
CA TRP A 118 -15.96 8.76 8.91
C TRP A 118 -14.95 9.25 9.95
N ALA A 119 -13.67 9.35 9.60
CA ALA A 119 -12.62 9.83 10.49
C ALA A 119 -12.85 11.28 10.92
N ILE A 120 -13.24 12.17 9.99
CA ILE A 120 -13.54 13.58 10.25
C ILE A 120 -14.75 13.70 11.18
N VAL A 121 -15.83 12.99 10.90
CA VAL A 121 -17.07 13.02 11.72
C VAL A 121 -16.77 12.49 13.13
N LYS A 122 -16.04 11.39 13.26
CA LYS A 122 -15.69 10.80 14.54
C LYS A 122 -14.74 11.69 15.37
N ALA A 123 -13.84 12.41 14.73
CA ALA A 123 -12.93 13.36 15.36
C ALA A 123 -13.59 14.71 15.69
N GLY A 124 -14.77 15.00 15.15
CA GLY A 124 -15.40 16.33 15.26
C GLY A 124 -14.66 17.45 14.52
N GLY A 125 -13.74 17.10 13.60
CA GLY A 125 -12.96 18.06 12.80
C GLY A 125 -11.80 17.41 12.03
N VAL A 126 -11.10 18.25 11.26
CA VAL A 126 -10.00 17.82 10.36
C VAL A 126 -8.70 17.49 11.13
N GLY A 127 -8.69 17.71 12.43
CA GLY A 127 -7.54 17.47 13.29
C GLY A 127 -6.55 18.63 13.37
N PRO A 128 -5.59 18.56 14.30
CA PRO A 128 -4.68 19.66 14.61
C PRO A 128 -3.65 19.94 13.50
N ILE A 129 -3.33 18.97 12.62
CA ILE A 129 -2.28 19.12 11.61
C ILE A 129 -2.57 20.28 10.64
N VAL A 130 -3.84 20.53 10.32
CA VAL A 130 -4.24 21.62 9.40
C VAL A 130 -3.98 22.99 10.00
N HIS A 131 -4.00 23.11 11.33
CA HIS A 131 -3.81 24.36 12.06
C HIS A 131 -2.43 24.49 12.70
N GLN A 132 -1.62 23.43 12.69
CA GLN A 132 -0.24 23.48 13.19
C GLN A 132 0.68 24.16 12.18
N GLY A 133 1.38 25.22 12.64
CA GLY A 133 2.47 25.79 11.88
C GLY A 133 3.63 24.79 11.72
N SER A 134 4.46 25.00 10.71
CA SER A 134 5.65 24.17 10.49
C SER A 134 6.59 24.25 11.72
N THR A 135 6.89 23.12 12.33
CA THR A 135 7.87 23.02 13.42
C THR A 135 9.30 22.98 12.92
N VAL A 136 9.50 22.72 11.63
CA VAL A 136 10.81 22.59 10.99
C VAL A 136 11.05 23.82 10.12
N HIS A 137 12.18 24.51 10.33
CA HIS A 137 12.53 25.74 9.62
C HIS A 137 13.93 25.67 8.98
N GLY A 138 14.20 26.56 8.03
CA GLY A 138 15.51 26.68 7.39
C GLY A 138 15.89 25.48 6.51
N SER A 139 17.17 25.12 6.51
CA SER A 139 17.70 24.02 5.68
C SER A 139 17.12 22.66 6.04
N ALA A 140 16.77 22.42 7.29
CA ALA A 140 16.13 21.17 7.73
C ALA A 140 14.77 20.97 7.06
N LYS A 141 13.99 22.05 6.84
CA LYS A 141 12.73 21.97 6.10
C LYS A 141 12.96 21.59 4.63
N ALA A 142 13.98 22.16 3.99
CA ALA A 142 14.31 21.82 2.61
C ALA A 142 14.70 20.34 2.49
N TRP A 143 15.54 19.82 3.38
CA TRP A 143 15.91 18.42 3.40
C TRP A 143 14.72 17.50 3.69
N ALA A 144 13.82 17.86 4.59
CA ALA A 144 12.60 17.10 4.86
C ALA A 144 11.68 17.06 3.62
N CYS A 145 11.55 18.17 2.87
CA CYS A 145 10.79 18.17 1.62
C CYS A 145 11.44 17.27 0.55
N ILE A 146 12.77 17.33 0.40
CA ILE A 146 13.49 16.45 -0.52
C ILE A 146 13.30 14.99 -0.11
N GLY A 147 13.43 14.67 1.17
CA GLY A 147 13.16 13.32 1.70
C GLY A 147 11.76 12.83 1.37
N ALA A 148 10.74 13.65 1.60
CA ALA A 148 9.35 13.29 1.28
C ALA A 148 9.13 13.06 -0.23
N ILE A 149 9.76 13.86 -1.10
CA ILE A 149 9.72 13.64 -2.56
C ILE A 149 10.38 12.31 -2.90
N MET A 150 11.56 12.02 -2.31
CA MET A 150 12.26 10.75 -2.53
C MET A 150 11.43 9.54 -2.09
N ASP A 151 10.74 9.63 -0.96
CA ASP A 151 9.85 8.58 -0.47
C ASP A 151 8.67 8.34 -1.42
N CYS A 152 8.06 9.41 -1.93
CA CYS A 152 7.00 9.30 -2.94
C CYS A 152 7.51 8.62 -4.23
N VAL A 153 8.68 9.02 -4.72
CA VAL A 153 9.28 8.45 -5.93
C VAL A 153 9.68 6.99 -5.69
N SER A 154 10.21 6.65 -4.53
CA SER A 154 10.65 5.29 -4.22
C SER A 154 9.49 4.29 -4.22
N ASN A 155 8.33 4.69 -3.71
CA ASN A 155 7.11 3.88 -3.77
C ASN A 155 6.68 3.57 -5.22
N PHE A 156 7.02 4.46 -6.15
CA PHE A 156 6.66 4.33 -7.55
C PHE A 156 7.75 3.69 -8.42
N ALA A 157 8.97 3.56 -7.91
CA ALA A 157 10.14 3.13 -8.68
C ALA A 157 9.96 1.76 -9.36
N THR A 158 9.36 0.80 -8.67
CA THR A 158 9.09 -0.53 -9.22
C THR A 158 8.07 -0.49 -10.36
N LEU A 159 7.10 0.41 -10.32
CA LEU A 159 6.08 0.56 -11.34
C LEU A 159 6.64 1.24 -12.60
N ILE A 160 7.53 2.22 -12.45
CA ILE A 160 8.22 2.88 -13.57
C ILE A 160 8.94 1.85 -14.45
N VAL A 161 9.66 0.93 -13.82
CA VAL A 161 10.40 -0.13 -14.51
C VAL A 161 9.46 -1.13 -15.19
N ASN A 162 8.29 -1.40 -14.58
CA ASN A 162 7.29 -2.34 -15.07
C ASN A 162 6.30 -1.74 -16.08
N ASP A 163 6.31 -0.43 -16.27
CA ASP A 163 5.38 0.26 -17.17
C ASP A 163 5.26 -0.39 -18.56
N PRO A 164 6.36 -0.80 -19.23
CA PRO A 164 6.26 -1.46 -20.52
C PRO A 164 5.42 -2.74 -20.54
N ASP A 165 5.36 -3.47 -19.42
CA ASP A 165 4.58 -4.71 -19.34
C ASP A 165 3.08 -4.46 -19.32
N PHE A 166 2.66 -3.30 -18.81
CA PHE A 166 1.25 -2.87 -18.82
C PHE A 166 0.93 -2.08 -20.10
N ALA A 167 1.80 -1.15 -20.47
CA ALA A 167 1.61 -0.29 -21.61
C ALA A 167 1.57 -1.05 -22.96
N ARG A 168 2.19 -2.24 -23.05
CA ARG A 168 2.15 -3.08 -24.27
C ARG A 168 0.74 -3.52 -24.69
N PHE A 169 -0.23 -3.49 -23.78
CA PHE A 169 -1.62 -3.83 -24.08
C PHE A 169 -2.46 -2.62 -24.53
N ALA A 170 -1.88 -1.43 -24.56
CA ALA A 170 -2.58 -0.22 -24.99
C ALA A 170 -2.90 -0.32 -26.50
N LYS A 171 -4.14 0.04 -26.87
CA LYS A 171 -4.55 0.08 -28.28
C LYS A 171 -3.90 1.20 -29.04
N LYS A 172 -3.70 2.34 -28.40
CA LYS A 172 -3.03 3.52 -28.97
C LYS A 172 -1.97 4.01 -27.98
N PRO A 173 -0.77 4.41 -28.43
CA PRO A 173 0.29 4.91 -27.57
C PRO A 173 -0.12 6.14 -26.74
N ARG A 174 -0.96 7.00 -27.29
CA ARG A 174 -1.48 8.20 -26.61
C ARG A 174 -2.37 7.88 -25.41
N ASP A 175 -3.10 6.76 -25.45
CA ASP A 175 -3.99 6.36 -24.33
C ASP A 175 -3.18 6.05 -23.07
N ALA A 176 -2.02 5.40 -23.23
CA ALA A 176 -1.11 5.13 -22.12
C ALA A 176 -0.47 6.42 -21.58
N LEU A 177 -0.07 7.35 -22.46
CA LEU A 177 0.58 8.60 -22.05
C LEU A 177 -0.35 9.48 -21.22
N TRP A 178 -1.53 9.79 -21.73
CA TRP A 178 -2.45 10.71 -21.06
C TRP A 178 -3.02 10.14 -19.78
N SER A 179 -3.36 8.84 -19.78
CA SER A 179 -3.86 8.20 -18.55
C SER A 179 -2.83 8.23 -17.44
N GLN A 180 -1.56 7.94 -17.72
CA GLN A 180 -0.51 7.96 -16.72
C GLN A 180 -0.18 9.38 -16.26
N LEU A 181 -0.08 10.34 -17.17
CA LEU A 181 0.25 11.73 -16.87
C LEU A 181 -0.73 12.37 -15.87
N PHE A 182 -2.01 12.06 -15.96
CA PHE A 182 -3.02 12.62 -15.07
C PHE A 182 -3.35 11.70 -13.89
N THR A 183 -3.49 10.40 -14.12
CA THR A 183 -3.97 9.49 -13.07
C THR A 183 -2.95 9.31 -11.96
N ILE A 184 -1.65 9.28 -12.29
CA ILE A 184 -0.60 9.06 -11.29
C ILE A 184 -0.50 10.25 -10.32
N PRO A 185 -0.27 11.50 -10.76
CA PRO A 185 -0.18 12.63 -9.83
C PRO A 185 -1.47 12.86 -9.04
N ILE A 186 -2.62 12.77 -9.70
CA ILE A 186 -3.92 12.95 -9.03
C ILE A 186 -4.17 11.84 -8.01
N GLY A 187 -3.91 10.59 -8.38
CA GLY A 187 -4.09 9.45 -7.50
C GLY A 187 -3.20 9.54 -6.25
N PHE A 188 -1.91 9.88 -6.44
CA PHE A 188 -1.00 10.08 -5.31
C PHE A 188 -1.39 11.26 -4.43
N ALA A 189 -1.77 12.40 -5.02
CA ALA A 189 -2.22 13.56 -4.28
C ALA A 189 -3.47 13.25 -3.44
N LEU A 190 -4.46 12.58 -4.01
CA LEU A 190 -5.68 12.20 -3.32
C LEU A 190 -5.42 11.20 -2.19
N THR A 191 -4.65 10.15 -2.44
CA THR A 191 -4.35 9.14 -1.42
C THR A 191 -3.52 9.73 -0.28
N SER A 192 -2.54 10.58 -0.58
CA SER A 192 -1.74 11.28 0.42
C SER A 192 -2.60 12.23 1.25
N PHE A 193 -3.48 12.98 0.61
CA PHE A 193 -4.41 13.89 1.28
C PHE A 193 -5.34 13.14 2.24
N ILE A 194 -5.93 12.03 1.80
CA ILE A 194 -6.75 11.16 2.65
C ILE A 194 -5.93 10.64 3.83
N GLY A 195 -4.70 10.16 3.58
CA GLY A 195 -3.81 9.65 4.61
C GLY A 195 -3.46 10.70 5.67
N VAL A 196 -3.12 11.91 5.26
CA VAL A 196 -2.80 13.03 6.17
C VAL A 196 -4.00 13.40 7.05
N ILE A 197 -5.20 13.54 6.46
CA ILE A 197 -6.41 13.88 7.21
C ILE A 197 -6.77 12.78 8.20
N VAL A 198 -6.76 11.52 7.77
CA VAL A 198 -7.09 10.39 8.64
C VAL A 198 -6.10 10.28 9.80
N SER A 199 -4.81 10.44 9.53
CA SER A 199 -3.78 10.43 10.57
C SER A 199 -3.92 11.62 11.53
N SER A 200 -4.27 12.81 11.04
CA SER A 200 -4.56 13.98 11.86
C SER A 200 -5.77 13.77 12.76
N SER A 201 -6.84 13.22 12.20
CA SER A 201 -8.06 12.90 12.95
C SER A 201 -7.82 11.81 14.01
N SER A 202 -6.94 10.86 13.74
CA SER A 202 -6.57 9.81 14.69
C SER A 202 -5.93 10.38 15.96
N ASN A 203 -5.19 11.48 15.85
CA ASN A 203 -4.61 12.16 17.00
C ASN A 203 -5.67 12.68 17.99
N ILE A 204 -6.81 13.15 17.49
CA ILE A 204 -7.93 13.58 18.36
C ILE A 204 -8.61 12.37 19.00
N ILE A 205 -8.85 11.31 18.22
CA ILE A 205 -9.60 10.14 18.67
C ILE A 205 -8.80 9.32 19.69
N TYR A 206 -7.49 9.16 19.47
CA TYR A 206 -6.62 8.23 20.23
C TYR A 206 -5.53 8.94 21.03
N GLY A 207 -5.37 10.26 20.90
CA GLY A 207 -4.33 11.06 21.57
C GLY A 207 -2.92 10.90 20.96
N GLN A 208 -2.79 10.15 19.88
CA GLN A 208 -1.54 9.95 19.15
C GLN A 208 -1.80 9.90 17.65
N PRO A 209 -0.93 10.46 16.79
CA PRO A 209 -1.03 10.30 15.36
C PRO A 209 -0.66 8.87 14.98
N ILE A 210 -1.62 8.10 14.49
CA ILE A 210 -1.41 6.69 14.12
C ILE A 210 -1.14 6.61 12.62
N TRP A 211 0.11 6.31 12.28
CA TRP A 211 0.57 6.16 10.89
C TRP A 211 0.54 4.70 10.44
N VAL A 212 0.67 3.76 11.38
CA VAL A 212 0.74 2.33 11.13
C VAL A 212 -0.34 1.61 11.93
N ARG A 213 -1.03 0.71 11.28
CA ARG A 213 -2.19 0.00 11.83
C ARG A 213 -1.86 -0.85 13.06
N SER A 214 -0.66 -1.41 13.14
CA SER A 214 -0.18 -2.18 14.31
C SER A 214 -0.11 -1.35 15.59
N LEU A 215 0.22 -0.06 15.49
CA LEU A 215 0.20 0.88 16.61
C LEU A 215 -1.23 1.19 17.06
N TYR A 216 -2.20 1.12 16.15
CA TYR A 216 -3.61 1.32 16.44
C TYR A 216 -4.16 0.25 17.38
N GLU A 217 -3.77 -1.00 17.17
CA GLU A 217 -4.23 -2.14 17.96
C GLU A 217 -3.59 -2.17 19.35
N GLN A 218 -2.30 -1.89 19.46
CA GLN A 218 -1.59 -1.80 20.74
C GLN A 218 -2.20 -0.74 21.67
N ASN A 219 -2.62 0.40 21.09
CA ASN A 219 -3.26 1.48 21.87
C ASN A 219 -4.74 1.21 22.16
N ALA A 220 -5.45 0.47 21.32
CA ALA A 220 -6.82 0.05 21.57
C ALA A 220 -6.89 -0.95 22.74
N ASP A 221 -5.97 -1.91 22.77
CA ASP A 221 -5.89 -2.90 23.85
C ASP A 221 -5.51 -2.28 25.19
N SER A 222 -4.59 -1.31 25.21
CA SER A 222 -4.23 -0.58 26.44
C SER A 222 -5.36 0.27 27.00
N ARG A 223 -6.26 0.77 26.17
CA ARG A 223 -7.45 1.54 26.63
C ARG A 223 -8.61 0.67 27.08
N ILE A 224 -8.80 -0.48 26.45
CA ILE A 224 -9.82 -1.45 26.90
C ILE A 224 -9.45 -1.96 28.27
N LEU A 225 -8.17 -2.23 28.54
CA LEU A 225 -7.65 -2.63 29.84
C LEU A 225 -7.70 -1.51 30.90
N SER A 226 -7.76 -0.24 30.51
CA SER A 226 -7.89 0.89 31.45
C SER A 226 -9.33 1.28 31.76
N ILE A 227 -10.32 0.68 31.11
CA ILE A 227 -11.76 0.92 31.31
C ILE A 227 -12.42 -0.25 32.09
N CYS A 228 -11.72 -1.40 32.20
CA CYS A 228 -12.05 -2.51 33.10
C CYS A 228 -11.27 -2.44 34.40
#